data_33d14d7ae7903eccd6881f77e2029204
#
_entry.id   33d14d7ae7903eccd6881f77e2029204
#
_cell.length_a   1.000
_cell.length_b   1.000
_cell.length_c   1.000
_cell.angle_alpha   90.00
_cell.angle_beta   90.00
_cell.angle_gamma   90.00
#
_symmetry.space_group_name_H-M   'P 1'
#
loop_
_entity.id
_entity.type
_entity.pdbx_description
1 polymer ?
#
loop_
_entity_poly.entity_id
_entity_poly.type
_entity_poly.pdbx_seq_one_letter_code
_entity_poly.pdbx_strand_id
1 'polypeptide(L)'
;VKVQKKKVAATKVVVAEKTVNLQKGQKQKINAYIQPLTTEDKLTFTSSNKKVATVSKNGTITAKKAGKANITVKAGKKKVTVKVTVQAPAPTGINGVPATKTLKKGKSFTIKPKLTPSGAEAKITYSSSNKKVATVNAKGKVTAKGKGTAVITVKAGSIVRTCEIIVK
;
A
#
# COMPACT_ATOMS: atom_id res chain seq x y z
N VAL A 1 29.82 -20.66 49.44
CA VAL A 1 28.35 -20.46 49.32
C VAL A 1 28.07 -19.89 47.94
N LYS A 2 27.46 -20.68 47.01
CA LYS A 2 26.99 -20.15 45.72
C LYS A 2 25.69 -19.39 45.95
N VAL A 3 25.74 -18.07 45.93
CA VAL A 3 24.52 -17.23 45.91
C VAL A 3 23.88 -17.38 44.56
N GLN A 4 22.79 -18.14 44.45
CA GLN A 4 21.95 -18.16 43.24
C GLN A 4 21.28 -16.79 43.13
N LYS A 5 21.74 -15.94 42.17
CA LYS A 5 21.07 -14.69 41.82
C LYS A 5 19.70 -15.03 41.25
N LYS A 6 18.65 -14.73 41.99
CA LYS A 6 17.25 -14.86 41.49
C LYS A 6 17.08 -13.97 40.27
N LYS A 7 16.74 -14.58 39.13
CA LYS A 7 16.49 -13.85 37.88
C LYS A 7 15.36 -12.83 38.05
N VAL A 8 15.64 -11.55 37.78
CA VAL A 8 14.65 -10.49 37.79
C VAL A 8 13.86 -10.55 36.45
N ALA A 9 12.59 -10.87 36.55
CA ALA A 9 11.72 -10.93 35.38
C ALA A 9 11.12 -9.56 34.98
N ALA A 10 10.81 -9.36 33.73
CA ALA A 10 10.11 -8.16 33.26
C ALA A 10 8.71 -8.06 33.88
N THR A 11 8.39 -6.91 34.45
CA THR A 11 7.05 -6.59 34.97
C THR A 11 6.23 -5.81 33.94
N LYS A 12 6.88 -5.04 33.05
CA LYS A 12 6.22 -4.23 32.02
C LYS A 12 7.12 -4.04 30.80
N VAL A 13 6.52 -4.00 29.62
CA VAL A 13 7.12 -3.52 28.37
C VAL A 13 6.49 -2.17 28.04
N VAL A 14 7.29 -1.15 27.84
CA VAL A 14 6.86 0.21 27.51
C VAL A 14 7.30 0.54 26.10
N VAL A 15 6.43 1.15 25.32
CA VAL A 15 6.72 1.70 23.99
C VAL A 15 6.34 3.17 23.96
N ALA A 16 7.13 3.99 23.26
CA ALA A 16 6.85 5.41 23.13
C ALA A 16 5.57 5.64 22.31
N GLU A 17 5.39 4.85 21.26
CA GLU A 17 4.25 4.98 20.34
C GLU A 17 3.54 3.63 20.18
N LYS A 18 2.21 3.64 20.29
CA LYS A 18 1.35 2.46 20.05
C LYS A 18 0.81 2.39 18.63
N THR A 19 0.95 3.47 17.86
CA THR A 19 0.50 3.57 16.46
C THR A 19 1.59 4.21 15.62
N VAL A 20 1.90 3.60 14.48
CA VAL A 20 2.93 4.05 13.54
C VAL A 20 2.34 4.08 12.14
N ASN A 21 2.43 5.23 11.47
CA ASN A 21 2.01 5.42 10.09
C ASN A 21 3.24 5.61 9.20
N LEU A 22 3.40 4.76 8.20
CA LEU A 22 4.55 4.77 7.30
C LEU A 22 4.07 4.74 5.84
N GLN A 23 4.84 5.34 4.96
CA GLN A 23 4.71 5.09 3.53
C GLN A 23 5.54 3.87 3.13
N LYS A 24 5.17 3.20 2.05
CA LYS A 24 5.94 2.09 1.50
C LYS A 24 7.42 2.48 1.32
N GLY A 25 8.32 1.65 1.82
CA GLY A 25 9.78 1.86 1.79
C GLY A 25 10.34 2.57 3.01
N GLN A 26 9.52 3.25 3.80
CA GLN A 26 9.99 3.93 5.02
C GLN A 26 10.36 2.94 6.12
N LYS A 27 11.27 3.39 6.98
CA LYS A 27 11.70 2.67 8.18
C LYS A 27 11.50 3.54 9.41
N GLN A 28 11.12 2.93 10.53
CA GLN A 28 11.00 3.59 11.82
C GLN A 28 11.40 2.64 12.95
N LYS A 29 12.18 3.12 13.88
CA LYS A 29 12.57 2.37 15.09
C LYS A 29 11.48 2.48 16.14
N ILE A 30 11.11 1.37 16.75
CA ILE A 30 10.27 1.34 17.96
C ILE A 30 11.17 1.65 19.15
N ASN A 31 10.91 2.75 19.85
CA ASN A 31 11.54 3.06 21.10
C ASN A 31 10.80 2.30 22.20
N ALA A 32 11.39 1.19 22.64
CA ALA A 32 10.83 0.31 23.67
C ALA A 32 11.85 0.06 24.77
N TYR A 33 11.37 -0.07 25.99
CA TYR A 33 12.18 -0.45 27.15
C TYR A 33 11.40 -1.37 28.09
N ILE A 34 12.11 -2.04 28.97
CA ILE A 34 11.59 -3.01 29.91
C ILE A 34 11.69 -2.45 31.32
N GLN A 35 10.71 -2.75 32.15
CA GLN A 35 10.75 -2.43 33.59
C GLN A 35 10.68 -3.73 34.40
N PRO A 36 11.41 -3.84 35.54
CA PRO A 36 12.47 -2.91 35.98
C PRO A 36 13.69 -2.97 35.04
N LEU A 37 14.53 -1.93 35.00
CA LEU A 37 15.74 -1.88 34.15
C LEU A 37 16.78 -2.95 34.53
N THR A 38 16.66 -3.53 35.73
CA THR A 38 17.52 -4.62 36.26
C THR A 38 17.11 -6.01 35.71
N THR A 39 16.06 -6.07 34.89
CA THR A 39 15.61 -7.38 34.31
C THR A 39 16.64 -7.97 33.36
N GLU A 40 16.77 -9.29 33.38
CA GLU A 40 17.58 -10.06 32.41
C GLU A 40 16.81 -10.44 31.16
N ASP A 41 15.49 -10.16 31.12
CA ASP A 41 14.65 -10.42 29.93
C ASP A 41 15.04 -9.48 28.80
N LYS A 42 15.03 -9.99 27.57
CA LYS A 42 15.35 -9.23 26.34
C LYS A 42 14.10 -8.89 25.56
N LEU A 43 14.11 -7.73 24.91
CA LEU A 43 13.05 -7.36 23.98
C LEU A 43 13.12 -8.24 22.73
N THR A 44 11.97 -8.74 22.32
CA THR A 44 11.75 -9.43 21.06
C THR A 44 10.62 -8.77 20.28
N PHE A 45 10.73 -8.75 18.96
CA PHE A 45 9.81 -8.07 18.07
C PHE A 45 9.29 -9.05 17.03
N THR A 46 7.96 -9.05 16.83
CA THR A 46 7.31 -9.93 15.84
C THR A 46 6.26 -9.17 15.06
N SER A 47 6.19 -9.38 13.75
CA SER A 47 5.14 -8.81 12.91
C SER A 47 4.05 -9.83 12.62
N SER A 48 2.79 -9.44 12.75
CA SER A 48 1.63 -10.25 12.39
C SER A 48 1.48 -10.41 10.87
N ASN A 49 2.06 -9.49 10.09
CA ASN A 49 1.99 -9.52 8.63
C ASN A 49 3.29 -9.01 8.00
N LYS A 50 4.22 -9.92 7.76
CA LYS A 50 5.53 -9.63 7.16
C LYS A 50 5.46 -9.16 5.71
N LYS A 51 4.33 -9.36 5.01
CA LYS A 51 4.10 -8.82 3.65
C LYS A 51 3.85 -7.31 3.69
N VAL A 52 3.24 -6.81 4.76
CA VAL A 52 2.93 -5.38 4.96
C VAL A 52 4.12 -4.67 5.63
N ALA A 53 4.58 -5.18 6.76
CA ALA A 53 5.71 -4.60 7.49
C ALA A 53 6.54 -5.71 8.17
N THR A 54 7.85 -5.59 8.10
CA THR A 54 8.79 -6.43 8.86
C THR A 54 9.36 -5.63 10.01
N VAL A 55 9.86 -6.32 11.04
CA VAL A 55 10.58 -5.72 12.16
C VAL A 55 11.88 -6.48 12.38
N SER A 56 12.96 -5.76 12.61
CA SER A 56 14.27 -6.33 12.93
C SER A 56 14.39 -6.70 14.41
N LYS A 57 15.44 -7.44 14.77
CA LYS A 57 15.78 -7.75 16.18
C LYS A 57 15.99 -6.49 17.04
N ASN A 58 16.39 -5.37 16.42
CA ASN A 58 16.62 -4.08 17.09
C ASN A 58 15.37 -3.19 17.12
N GLY A 59 14.18 -3.72 16.74
CA GLY A 59 12.94 -2.99 16.76
C GLY A 59 12.74 -2.03 15.58
N THR A 60 13.52 -2.11 14.49
CA THR A 60 13.32 -1.28 13.30
C THR A 60 12.25 -1.89 12.41
N ILE A 61 11.14 -1.18 12.24
CA ILE A 61 10.07 -1.50 11.29
C ILE A 61 10.54 -1.12 9.88
N THR A 62 10.22 -1.96 8.89
CA THR A 62 10.36 -1.64 7.47
C THR A 62 9.03 -1.86 6.77
N ALA A 63 8.47 -0.79 6.21
CA ALA A 63 7.20 -0.78 5.47
C ALA A 63 7.39 -1.36 4.06
N LYS A 64 6.72 -2.48 3.74
CA LYS A 64 6.90 -3.19 2.45
C LYS A 64 5.75 -3.01 1.47
N LYS A 65 4.53 -3.07 1.95
CA LYS A 65 3.31 -2.97 1.12
C LYS A 65 2.21 -2.26 1.89
N ALA A 66 1.36 -1.51 1.21
CA ALA A 66 0.19 -0.88 1.80
C ALA A 66 -0.69 -1.90 2.53
N GLY A 67 -1.18 -1.51 3.70
CA GLY A 67 -1.97 -2.37 4.58
C GLY A 67 -1.72 -2.11 6.05
N LYS A 68 -2.20 -3.02 6.90
CA LYS A 68 -2.05 -2.96 8.36
C LYS A 68 -1.30 -4.18 8.87
N ALA A 69 -0.43 -3.96 9.86
CA ALA A 69 0.26 -5.02 10.58
C ALA A 69 0.37 -4.63 12.07
N ASN A 70 0.38 -5.61 12.95
CA ASN A 70 0.64 -5.42 14.36
C ASN A 70 2.05 -5.91 14.68
N ILE A 71 2.86 -5.06 15.31
CA ILE A 71 4.16 -5.47 15.84
C ILE A 71 3.99 -5.76 17.31
N THR A 72 4.21 -7.01 17.69
CA THR A 72 4.24 -7.41 19.10
C THR A 72 5.65 -7.23 19.64
N VAL A 73 5.78 -6.44 20.68
CA VAL A 73 7.01 -6.23 21.45
C VAL A 73 6.85 -7.02 22.75
N LYS A 74 7.75 -7.98 23.01
CA LYS A 74 7.65 -8.92 24.13
C LYS A 74 8.95 -8.95 24.92
N ALA A 75 8.84 -9.08 26.25
CA ALA A 75 9.94 -9.41 27.17
C ALA A 75 9.43 -10.36 28.25
N GLY A 76 10.01 -11.54 28.36
CA GLY A 76 9.51 -12.60 29.24
C GLY A 76 8.05 -12.92 28.95
N LYS A 77 7.20 -12.79 29.98
CA LYS A 77 5.73 -12.99 29.84
C LYS A 77 4.97 -11.71 29.46
N LYS A 78 5.62 -10.55 29.43
CA LYS A 78 4.99 -9.25 29.17
C LYS A 78 5.06 -8.90 27.69
N LYS A 79 3.99 -8.29 27.16
CA LYS A 79 3.90 -7.87 25.75
C LYS A 79 3.11 -6.58 25.60
N VAL A 80 3.42 -5.83 24.54
CA VAL A 80 2.66 -4.69 24.04
C VAL A 80 2.57 -4.76 22.54
N THR A 81 1.51 -4.22 21.97
CA THR A 81 1.28 -4.21 20.53
C THR A 81 1.39 -2.79 19.98
N VAL A 82 2.17 -2.63 18.92
CA VAL A 82 2.27 -1.41 18.11
C VAL A 82 1.51 -1.65 16.80
N LYS A 83 0.49 -0.83 16.54
CA LYS A 83 -0.30 -0.87 15.30
C LYS A 83 0.44 -0.11 14.20
N VAL A 84 0.75 -0.79 13.10
CA VAL A 84 1.43 -0.20 11.94
C VAL A 84 0.48 -0.11 10.78
N THR A 85 0.32 1.08 10.22
CA THR A 85 -0.39 1.31 8.95
C THR A 85 0.61 1.75 7.90
N VAL A 86 0.70 1.00 6.82
CA VAL A 86 1.52 1.34 5.65
C VAL A 86 0.61 1.88 4.57
N GLN A 87 0.88 3.10 4.13
CA GLN A 87 0.15 3.77 3.06
C GLN A 87 0.85 3.55 1.72
N ALA A 88 0.07 3.37 0.64
CA ALA A 88 0.59 3.45 -0.71
C ALA A 88 0.94 4.91 -1.04
N PRO A 89 1.97 5.17 -1.86
CA PRO A 89 2.20 6.50 -2.38
C PRO A 89 1.00 6.94 -3.23
N ALA A 90 0.65 8.23 -3.17
CA ALA A 90 -0.36 8.81 -4.05
C ALA A 90 0.14 8.75 -5.51
N PRO A 91 -0.74 8.52 -6.49
CA PRO A 91 -0.35 8.57 -7.88
C PRO A 91 0.01 10.00 -8.29
N THR A 92 1.10 10.14 -9.05
CA THR A 92 1.55 11.40 -9.67
C THR A 92 1.37 11.37 -11.19
N GLY A 93 1.06 10.20 -11.78
CA GLY A 93 0.84 10.04 -13.20
C GLY A 93 0.10 8.75 -13.56
N ILE A 94 -0.42 8.71 -14.79
CA ILE A 94 -1.01 7.52 -15.42
C ILE A 94 -0.29 7.30 -16.75
N ASN A 95 0.32 6.15 -16.93
CA ASN A 95 0.94 5.67 -18.17
C ASN A 95 0.08 4.56 -18.81
N GLY A 96 0.40 4.16 -20.03
CA GLY A 96 -0.30 3.07 -20.73
C GLY A 96 -1.70 3.44 -21.27
N VAL A 97 -1.98 4.75 -21.37
CA VAL A 97 -3.15 5.30 -22.05
C VAL A 97 -2.68 5.88 -23.38
N PRO A 98 -3.00 5.27 -24.53
CA PRO A 98 -2.62 5.83 -25.82
C PRO A 98 -3.37 7.14 -26.08
N ALA A 99 -2.72 8.11 -26.77
CA ALA A 99 -3.35 9.37 -27.12
C ALA A 99 -4.54 9.16 -28.06
N THR A 100 -4.37 8.28 -29.07
CA THR A 100 -5.38 7.98 -30.10
C THR A 100 -5.42 6.50 -30.42
N LYS A 101 -6.58 5.97 -30.75
CA LYS A 101 -6.78 4.60 -31.24
C LYS A 101 -7.87 4.52 -32.28
N THR A 102 -7.53 4.01 -33.47
CA THR A 102 -8.51 3.72 -34.53
C THR A 102 -9.03 2.29 -34.39
N LEU A 103 -10.35 2.13 -34.51
CA LEU A 103 -11.03 0.84 -34.44
C LEU A 103 -12.06 0.72 -35.58
N LYS A 104 -12.26 -0.49 -36.10
CA LYS A 104 -13.44 -0.81 -36.93
C LYS A 104 -14.67 -1.02 -36.04
N LYS A 105 -15.86 -0.66 -36.52
CA LYS A 105 -17.12 -0.94 -35.81
C LYS A 105 -17.19 -2.39 -35.34
N GLY A 106 -17.63 -2.60 -34.08
CA GLY A 106 -17.72 -3.92 -33.43
C GLY A 106 -16.40 -4.41 -32.80
N LYS A 107 -15.24 -3.81 -33.12
CA LYS A 107 -13.97 -4.19 -32.53
C LYS A 107 -13.78 -3.53 -31.17
N SER A 108 -12.93 -4.15 -30.35
CA SER A 108 -12.60 -3.63 -29.02
C SER A 108 -11.11 -3.72 -28.74
N PHE A 109 -10.62 -2.87 -27.82
CA PHE A 109 -9.30 -2.98 -27.22
C PHE A 109 -9.38 -2.61 -25.74
N THR A 110 -8.35 -2.96 -24.96
CA THR A 110 -8.34 -2.68 -23.52
C THR A 110 -7.22 -1.71 -23.20
N ILE A 111 -7.57 -0.57 -22.60
CA ILE A 111 -6.61 0.36 -22.00
C ILE A 111 -6.07 -0.30 -20.73
N LYS A 112 -4.75 -0.37 -20.58
CA LYS A 112 -4.06 -0.95 -19.43
C LYS A 112 -3.27 0.16 -18.70
N PRO A 113 -3.93 1.04 -17.92
CA PRO A 113 -3.25 2.12 -17.24
C PRO A 113 -2.34 1.59 -16.15
N LYS A 114 -1.19 2.24 -15.99
CA LYS A 114 -0.22 2.01 -14.91
C LYS A 114 -0.02 3.30 -14.15
N LEU A 115 -0.18 3.26 -12.83
CA LEU A 115 0.05 4.42 -11.97
C LEU A 115 1.54 4.62 -11.71
N THR A 116 1.96 5.86 -11.59
CA THR A 116 3.30 6.25 -11.13
C THR A 116 3.18 7.08 -9.85
N PRO A 117 4.13 6.94 -8.89
CA PRO A 117 5.25 6.00 -8.86
C PRO A 117 4.82 4.54 -8.71
N SER A 118 5.74 3.60 -8.92
CA SER A 118 5.47 2.16 -8.72
C SER A 118 4.94 1.88 -7.32
N GLY A 119 3.81 1.18 -7.25
CA GLY A 119 3.11 0.90 -5.99
C GLY A 119 2.13 1.99 -5.56
N ALA A 120 1.94 3.05 -6.37
CA ALA A 120 0.84 3.98 -6.18
C ALA A 120 -0.50 3.26 -6.33
N GLU A 121 -1.46 3.59 -5.47
CA GLU A 121 -2.80 2.99 -5.47
C GLU A 121 -3.87 4.09 -5.55
N ALA A 122 -4.78 3.96 -6.52
CA ALA A 122 -5.98 4.77 -6.61
C ALA A 122 -7.05 4.01 -7.39
N LYS A 123 -8.31 4.31 -7.14
CA LYS A 123 -9.41 3.79 -7.95
C LYS A 123 -9.33 4.39 -9.35
N ILE A 124 -9.20 3.53 -10.36
CA ILE A 124 -9.23 3.95 -11.77
C ILE A 124 -10.67 3.90 -12.25
N THR A 125 -11.11 4.99 -12.87
CA THR A 125 -12.44 5.10 -13.49
C THR A 125 -12.32 5.49 -14.95
N TYR A 126 -13.31 5.09 -15.74
CA TYR A 126 -13.35 5.32 -17.17
C TYR A 126 -14.69 5.95 -17.55
N SER A 127 -14.67 6.88 -18.51
CA SER A 127 -15.87 7.43 -19.11
C SER A 127 -15.67 7.68 -20.60
N SER A 128 -16.76 7.71 -21.35
CA SER A 128 -16.77 8.03 -22.79
C SER A 128 -17.57 9.30 -23.02
N SER A 129 -17.04 10.21 -23.85
CA SER A 129 -17.73 11.42 -24.26
C SER A 129 -18.92 11.15 -25.21
N ASN A 130 -18.86 10.02 -25.95
CA ASN A 130 -19.93 9.63 -26.88
C ASN A 130 -20.10 8.10 -26.90
N LYS A 131 -21.07 7.61 -26.14
CA LYS A 131 -21.38 6.18 -26.04
C LYS A 131 -21.99 5.58 -27.29
N LYS A 132 -22.52 6.39 -28.24
CA LYS A 132 -22.98 5.92 -29.53
C LYS A 132 -21.82 5.56 -30.45
N VAL A 133 -20.66 6.22 -30.30
CA VAL A 133 -19.44 5.93 -31.06
C VAL A 133 -18.58 4.87 -30.37
N ALA A 134 -18.27 5.05 -29.08
CA ALA A 134 -17.50 4.07 -28.32
C ALA A 134 -17.94 4.00 -26.87
N THR A 135 -18.01 2.80 -26.32
CA THR A 135 -18.27 2.56 -24.89
C THR A 135 -17.00 2.08 -24.18
N VAL A 136 -16.91 2.28 -22.88
CA VAL A 136 -15.83 1.72 -22.05
C VAL A 136 -16.43 1.11 -20.79
N ASN A 137 -15.92 -0.04 -20.36
CA ASN A 137 -16.33 -0.67 -19.09
C ASN A 137 -15.34 -0.38 -17.96
N ALA A 138 -15.69 -0.81 -16.74
CA ALA A 138 -14.87 -0.63 -15.54
C ALA A 138 -13.48 -1.31 -15.61
N LYS A 139 -13.26 -2.25 -16.52
CA LYS A 139 -11.98 -2.93 -16.76
C LYS A 139 -11.15 -2.24 -17.87
N GLY A 140 -11.59 -1.08 -18.37
CA GLY A 140 -10.91 -0.33 -19.44
C GLY A 140 -11.10 -0.93 -20.84
N LYS A 141 -12.02 -1.90 -21.04
CA LYS A 141 -12.34 -2.44 -22.36
C LYS A 141 -13.19 -1.41 -23.09
N VAL A 142 -12.64 -0.87 -24.18
CA VAL A 142 -13.30 0.04 -25.11
C VAL A 142 -13.89 -0.76 -26.24
N THR A 143 -15.15 -0.52 -26.60
CA THR A 143 -15.86 -1.18 -27.72
C THR A 143 -16.38 -0.12 -28.68
N ALA A 144 -16.00 -0.24 -29.95
CA ALA A 144 -16.47 0.60 -31.06
C ALA A 144 -17.91 0.24 -31.43
N LYS A 145 -18.85 1.21 -31.35
CA LYS A 145 -20.28 1.02 -31.58
C LYS A 145 -20.74 1.61 -32.90
N GLY A 146 -20.31 2.80 -33.21
CA GLY A 146 -20.72 3.53 -34.44
C GLY A 146 -19.60 4.38 -35.00
N LYS A 147 -19.66 4.70 -36.28
CA LYS A 147 -18.69 5.55 -36.99
C LYS A 147 -18.62 6.95 -36.32
N GLY A 148 -17.43 7.50 -36.19
CA GLY A 148 -17.19 8.83 -35.61
C GLY A 148 -16.03 8.84 -34.60
N THR A 149 -15.99 9.88 -33.81
CA THR A 149 -14.93 10.08 -32.77
C THR A 149 -15.55 10.16 -31.40
N ALA A 150 -14.88 9.55 -30.41
CA ALA A 150 -15.21 9.64 -28.99
C ALA A 150 -13.93 9.74 -28.15
N VAL A 151 -13.98 10.47 -27.06
CA VAL A 151 -12.86 10.59 -26.11
C VAL A 151 -13.14 9.70 -24.91
N ILE A 152 -12.24 8.78 -24.64
CA ILE A 152 -12.26 7.99 -23.40
C ILE A 152 -11.40 8.70 -22.37
N THR A 153 -12.01 9.04 -21.25
CA THR A 153 -11.32 9.64 -20.09
C THR A 153 -10.98 8.56 -19.08
N VAL A 154 -9.71 8.51 -18.66
CA VAL A 154 -9.18 7.63 -17.61
C VAL A 154 -8.78 8.48 -16.43
N LYS A 155 -9.38 8.25 -15.26
CA LYS A 155 -9.13 9.05 -14.05
C LYS A 155 -8.65 8.17 -12.90
N ALA A 156 -7.62 8.63 -12.18
CA ALA A 156 -7.11 8.03 -10.96
C ALA A 156 -6.84 9.11 -9.91
N GLY A 157 -7.73 9.23 -8.91
CA GLY A 157 -7.71 10.36 -7.98
C GLY A 157 -7.94 11.69 -8.72
N SER A 158 -7.02 12.63 -8.60
CA SER A 158 -7.02 13.92 -9.32
C SER A 158 -6.42 13.85 -10.73
N ILE A 159 -5.75 12.74 -11.09
CA ILE A 159 -5.03 12.62 -12.35
C ILE A 159 -5.96 12.11 -13.43
N VAL A 160 -5.91 12.77 -14.59
CA VAL A 160 -6.72 12.47 -15.77
C VAL A 160 -5.82 12.25 -16.98
N ARG A 161 -6.16 11.25 -17.81
CA ARG A 161 -5.61 11.02 -19.15
C ARG A 161 -6.75 10.71 -20.10
N THR A 162 -6.59 11.10 -21.35
CA THR A 162 -7.60 10.89 -22.39
C THR A 162 -7.03 10.06 -23.53
N CYS A 163 -7.90 9.31 -24.18
CA CYS A 163 -7.63 8.56 -25.40
C CYS A 163 -8.72 8.86 -26.43
N GLU A 164 -8.36 9.40 -27.55
CA GLU A 164 -9.28 9.62 -28.66
C GLU A 164 -9.52 8.30 -29.41
N ILE A 165 -10.77 7.93 -29.59
CA ILE A 165 -11.20 6.74 -30.32
C ILE A 165 -11.82 7.18 -31.63
N ILE A 166 -11.22 6.77 -32.74
CA ILE A 166 -11.72 6.99 -34.09
C ILE A 166 -12.30 5.68 -34.58
N VAL A 167 -13.61 5.66 -34.87
CA VAL A 167 -14.31 4.49 -35.41
C VAL A 167 -14.58 4.70 -36.88
N LYS A 168 -14.06 3.79 -37.70
CA LYS A 168 -14.24 3.72 -39.16
C LYS A 168 -15.26 2.64 -39.55
#